data_219f7c7a86db17cbe0b2165853b64e6f
#
_entry.id   219f7c7a86db17cbe0b2165853b64e6f
#
_cell.length_a   1.000
_cell.length_b   1.000
_cell.length_c   1.000
_cell.angle_alpha   90.00
_cell.angle_beta   90.00
_cell.angle_gamma   90.00
#
_symmetry.space_group_name_H-M   'P 1'
#
loop_
_entity.id
_entity.type
_entity.pdbx_description
1 polymer ?
#
loop_
_entity_poly.entity_id
_entity_poly.type
_entity_poly.pdbx_seq_one_letter_code
_entity_poly.pdbx_strand_id
1 'polypeptide(L)'
;METALFVFAHPDDVADGMGGMASLLKDKFDLHLVCATKGERGLPGRSPDETAAIREKEEERECGLLGGKLDFLGRIDAELIVDAETCRRAAEIVRRTNPAAVFTLWPVDNHPDHEAVSEIARRAVLMAGSPAEIVYLEAGEDQTELFTPSVYLDISEVMDRKLELVRCHECQNPDDRLAQHSLRKATRRGKEIGCAYAEGYRPLPASDSDTPSIFSALSQTRMPVE
;
A
#
# COMPACT_ATOMS: atom_id res chain seq x y z
N MET A 1 4.36 -19.88 2.23
CA MET A 1 4.42 -18.80 3.25
C MET A 1 3.02 -18.24 3.43
N GLU A 2 2.72 -17.55 4.53
CA GLU A 2 1.48 -16.77 4.65
C GLU A 2 1.50 -15.61 3.66
N THR A 3 0.34 -15.12 3.26
CA THR A 3 0.23 -14.01 2.29
C THR A 3 0.09 -12.68 3.01
N ALA A 4 0.83 -11.66 2.56
CA ALA A 4 0.57 -10.26 2.83
C ALA A 4 -0.08 -9.65 1.57
N LEU A 5 -1.32 -9.17 1.72
CA LEU A 5 -2.12 -8.62 0.62
C LEU A 5 -2.10 -7.10 0.68
N PHE A 6 -1.76 -6.45 -0.43
CA PHE A 6 -1.74 -5.00 -0.58
C PHE A 6 -2.86 -4.59 -1.53
N VAL A 7 -3.83 -3.81 -1.05
CA VAL A 7 -4.99 -3.34 -1.85
C VAL A 7 -4.94 -1.82 -1.91
N PHE A 8 -4.68 -1.27 -3.08
CA PHE A 8 -4.40 0.15 -3.28
C PHE A 8 -5.07 0.68 -4.56
N ALA A 9 -5.07 2.01 -4.72
CA ALA A 9 -5.82 2.68 -5.78
C ALA A 9 -5.06 2.73 -7.12
N HIS A 10 -3.78 3.13 -7.07
CA HIS A 10 -2.98 3.44 -8.26
C HIS A 10 -1.63 2.74 -8.25
N PRO A 11 -1.02 2.50 -9.42
CA PRO A 11 0.40 2.19 -9.51
C PRO A 11 1.22 3.32 -8.85
N ASP A 12 2.18 2.95 -7.97
CA ASP A 12 3.02 3.80 -7.11
C ASP A 12 2.62 3.87 -5.63
N ASP A 13 1.36 3.64 -5.27
CA ASP A 13 0.89 3.73 -3.87
C ASP A 13 1.67 2.80 -2.93
N VAL A 14 2.00 1.57 -3.38
CA VAL A 14 2.76 0.62 -2.55
C VAL A 14 4.19 1.10 -2.38
N ALA A 15 4.87 1.47 -3.45
CA ALA A 15 6.25 1.96 -3.38
C ALA A 15 6.37 3.18 -2.46
N ASP A 16 5.52 4.20 -2.65
CA ASP A 16 5.58 5.43 -1.85
C ASP A 16 5.05 5.24 -0.43
N GLY A 17 3.90 4.58 -0.27
CA GLY A 17 3.24 4.42 1.02
C GLY A 17 3.93 3.41 1.94
N MET A 18 4.29 2.23 1.40
CA MET A 18 4.70 1.07 2.19
C MET A 18 5.85 0.24 1.57
N GLY A 19 6.67 0.83 0.71
CA GLY A 19 7.78 0.14 0.05
C GLY A 19 8.81 -0.40 1.04
N GLY A 20 8.97 0.23 2.21
CA GLY A 20 9.80 -0.28 3.31
C GLY A 20 9.20 -1.55 3.94
N MET A 21 7.91 -1.53 4.27
CA MET A 21 7.17 -2.70 4.76
C MET A 21 7.26 -3.86 3.77
N ALA A 22 6.91 -3.63 2.51
CA ALA A 22 6.96 -4.65 1.47
C ALA A 22 8.37 -5.25 1.33
N SER A 23 9.41 -4.42 1.40
CA SER A 23 10.82 -4.85 1.36
C SER A 23 11.21 -5.73 2.54
N LEU A 24 10.68 -5.49 3.74
CA LEU A 24 10.94 -6.30 4.93
C LEU A 24 10.12 -7.61 4.97
N LEU A 25 8.96 -7.61 4.31
CA LEU A 25 8.06 -8.78 4.28
C LEU A 25 8.41 -9.79 3.17
N LYS A 26 9.03 -9.36 2.06
CA LYS A 26 9.21 -10.17 0.84
C LYS A 26 9.89 -11.52 1.03
N ASP A 27 10.76 -11.65 2.03
CA ASP A 27 11.47 -12.88 2.33
C ASP A 27 10.78 -13.73 3.43
N LYS A 28 9.65 -13.24 3.96
CA LYS A 28 8.88 -13.86 5.05
C LYS A 28 7.45 -14.22 4.66
N PHE A 29 6.88 -13.50 3.69
CA PHE A 29 5.51 -13.65 3.22
C PHE A 29 5.46 -13.74 1.69
N ASP A 30 4.44 -14.39 1.18
CA ASP A 30 4.05 -14.28 -0.23
C ASP A 30 3.37 -12.93 -0.43
N LEU A 31 3.98 -12.02 -1.19
CA LEU A 31 3.40 -10.71 -1.43
C LEU A 31 2.40 -10.76 -2.59
N HIS A 32 1.24 -10.15 -2.39
CA HIS A 32 0.23 -10.05 -3.43
C HIS A 32 -0.29 -8.61 -3.50
N LEU A 33 -0.07 -7.96 -4.62
CA LEU A 33 -0.45 -6.59 -4.91
C LEU A 33 -1.75 -6.59 -5.69
N VAL A 34 -2.71 -5.75 -5.28
CA VAL A 34 -4.01 -5.58 -5.95
C VAL A 34 -4.22 -4.10 -6.18
N CYS A 35 -4.04 -3.66 -7.41
CA CYS A 35 -4.26 -2.28 -7.82
C CYS A 35 -5.69 -2.11 -8.36
N ALA A 36 -6.42 -1.11 -7.89
CA ALA A 36 -7.80 -0.91 -8.33
C ALA A 36 -7.89 -0.39 -9.75
N THR A 37 -7.03 0.54 -10.13
CA THR A 37 -6.96 1.19 -11.45
C THR A 37 -5.58 1.00 -12.08
N LYS A 38 -5.41 1.45 -13.31
CA LYS A 38 -4.09 1.56 -13.94
C LYS A 38 -3.55 2.99 -13.93
N GLY A 39 -4.20 3.90 -13.21
CA GLY A 39 -3.81 5.29 -13.12
C GLY A 39 -3.88 6.03 -14.46
N GLU A 40 -4.91 5.75 -15.26
CA GLU A 40 -5.05 6.15 -16.66
C GLU A 40 -5.05 7.66 -16.87
N ARG A 41 -5.33 8.43 -15.82
CA ARG A 41 -5.38 9.90 -15.87
C ARG A 41 -4.14 10.59 -15.30
N GLY A 42 -3.16 9.80 -14.83
CA GLY A 42 -1.96 10.33 -14.16
C GLY A 42 -0.93 11.01 -15.06
N LEU A 43 -1.08 11.03 -16.39
CA LEU A 43 -0.14 11.67 -17.31
C LEU A 43 -0.81 12.71 -18.20
N PRO A 44 -0.66 14.01 -17.88
CA PRO A 44 -1.17 15.06 -18.75
C PRO A 44 -0.61 14.99 -20.16
N GLY A 45 -1.49 15.14 -21.17
CA GLY A 45 -1.09 15.17 -22.59
C GLY A 45 -0.92 13.81 -23.26
N ARG A 46 -1.18 12.70 -22.55
CA ARG A 46 -1.29 11.35 -23.12
C ARG A 46 -2.72 10.86 -23.08
N SER A 47 -3.04 9.88 -23.95
CA SER A 47 -4.32 9.22 -23.88
C SER A 47 -4.40 8.30 -22.64
N PRO A 48 -5.61 7.99 -22.15
CA PRO A 48 -5.79 7.05 -21.02
C PRO A 48 -5.15 5.68 -21.29
N ASP A 49 -5.30 5.15 -22.50
CA ASP A 49 -4.75 3.82 -22.86
C ASP A 49 -3.21 3.83 -22.86
N GLU A 50 -2.58 4.90 -23.40
CA GLU A 50 -1.12 5.04 -23.36
C GLU A 50 -0.61 5.16 -21.93
N THR A 51 -1.30 5.95 -21.11
CA THR A 51 -0.96 6.14 -19.69
C THR A 51 -1.08 4.82 -18.92
N ALA A 52 -2.20 4.10 -19.09
CA ALA A 52 -2.42 2.80 -18.49
C ALA A 52 -1.31 1.80 -18.85
N ALA A 53 -0.94 1.73 -20.13
CA ALA A 53 0.10 0.81 -20.60
C ALA A 53 1.50 1.12 -20.04
N ILE A 54 1.80 2.38 -19.76
CA ILE A 54 3.06 2.80 -19.13
C ILE A 54 3.04 2.41 -17.65
N ARG A 55 2.00 2.84 -16.91
CA ARG A 55 1.91 2.67 -15.46
C ARG A 55 1.76 1.19 -15.06
N GLU A 56 1.06 0.40 -15.87
CA GLU A 56 0.98 -1.06 -15.69
C GLU A 56 2.37 -1.71 -15.72
N LYS A 57 3.24 -1.34 -16.69
CA LYS A 57 4.61 -1.88 -16.76
C LYS A 57 5.49 -1.42 -15.61
N GLU A 58 5.29 -0.20 -15.13
CA GLU A 58 6.00 0.33 -13.98
C GLU A 58 5.63 -0.44 -12.71
N GLU A 59 4.34 -0.72 -12.51
CA GLU A 59 3.82 -1.54 -11.41
C GLU A 59 4.28 -3.01 -11.50
N GLU A 60 4.26 -3.60 -12.71
CA GLU A 60 4.82 -4.94 -12.94
C GLU A 60 6.31 -5.02 -12.57
N ARG A 61 7.08 -3.95 -12.84
CA ARG A 61 8.50 -3.85 -12.47
C ARG A 61 8.67 -3.81 -10.95
N GLU A 62 7.89 -2.97 -10.25
CA GLU A 62 7.88 -2.92 -8.79
C GLU A 62 7.55 -4.28 -8.19
N CYS A 63 6.43 -4.86 -8.62
CA CYS A 63 5.99 -6.18 -8.17
C CYS A 63 7.06 -7.26 -8.41
N GLY A 64 7.74 -7.22 -9.56
CA GLY A 64 8.85 -8.12 -9.90
C GLY A 64 10.05 -7.98 -8.94
N LEU A 65 10.43 -6.76 -8.54
CA LEU A 65 11.49 -6.51 -7.56
C LEU A 65 11.13 -7.02 -6.16
N LEU A 66 9.84 -7.01 -5.82
CA LEU A 66 9.30 -7.56 -4.58
C LEU A 66 9.15 -9.09 -4.61
N GLY A 67 9.21 -9.71 -5.80
CA GLY A 67 8.93 -11.14 -5.97
C GLY A 67 7.46 -11.48 -5.74
N GLY A 68 6.57 -10.50 -5.87
CA GLY A 68 5.15 -10.60 -5.60
C GLY A 68 4.31 -11.07 -6.79
N LYS A 69 2.99 -11.13 -6.57
CA LYS A 69 1.96 -11.30 -7.61
C LYS A 69 1.17 -10.02 -7.74
N LEU A 70 0.68 -9.72 -8.94
CA LEU A 70 -0.09 -8.51 -9.23
C LEU A 70 -1.43 -8.86 -9.86
N ASP A 71 -2.51 -8.28 -9.33
CA ASP A 71 -3.84 -8.27 -9.93
C ASP A 71 -4.32 -6.81 -10.08
N PHE A 72 -5.11 -6.56 -11.14
CA PHE A 72 -5.84 -5.31 -11.31
C PHE A 72 -7.35 -5.55 -11.14
N LEU A 73 -8.05 -4.67 -10.41
CA LEU A 73 -9.51 -4.74 -10.32
C LEU A 73 -10.19 -4.19 -11.58
N GLY A 74 -9.43 -3.55 -12.49
CA GLY A 74 -9.92 -3.05 -13.77
C GLY A 74 -10.93 -1.92 -13.60
N ARG A 75 -10.71 -1.05 -12.64
CA ARG A 75 -11.47 0.18 -12.45
C ARG A 75 -10.74 1.34 -13.11
N ILE A 76 -11.46 2.44 -13.33
CA ILE A 76 -10.94 3.63 -14.01
C ILE A 76 -10.47 4.63 -12.95
N ASP A 77 -9.28 5.17 -13.17
CA ASP A 77 -8.68 6.22 -12.33
C ASP A 77 -9.58 7.46 -12.24
N ALA A 78 -9.69 8.02 -11.05
CA ALA A 78 -10.58 9.11 -10.67
C ALA A 78 -12.08 8.81 -10.81
N GLU A 79 -12.45 7.53 -11.04
CA GLU A 79 -13.85 7.07 -11.10
C GLU A 79 -14.09 5.86 -10.19
N LEU A 80 -13.16 5.56 -9.28
CA LEU A 80 -13.33 4.43 -8.39
C LEU A 80 -14.46 4.69 -7.40
N ILE A 81 -15.44 3.79 -7.40
CA ILE A 81 -16.57 3.84 -6.45
C ILE A 81 -16.67 2.53 -5.66
N VAL A 82 -17.25 2.63 -4.47
CA VAL A 82 -17.51 1.47 -3.62
C VAL A 82 -18.79 0.78 -4.10
N ASP A 83 -18.68 -0.12 -5.05
CA ASP A 83 -19.81 -0.91 -5.56
C ASP A 83 -19.71 -2.39 -5.18
N ALA A 84 -20.84 -3.09 -5.29
CA ALA A 84 -20.93 -4.49 -4.90
C ALA A 84 -20.09 -5.43 -5.80
N GLU A 85 -19.86 -5.08 -7.05
CA GLU A 85 -19.05 -5.86 -7.97
C GLU A 85 -17.57 -5.77 -7.61
N THR A 86 -17.05 -4.55 -7.43
CA THR A 86 -15.66 -4.32 -7.03
C THR A 86 -15.35 -4.99 -5.68
N CYS A 87 -16.24 -4.83 -4.71
CA CYS A 87 -16.08 -5.48 -3.40
C CYS A 87 -16.08 -7.02 -3.52
N ARG A 88 -16.93 -7.61 -4.37
CA ARG A 88 -16.92 -9.07 -4.61
C ARG A 88 -15.63 -9.54 -5.27
N ARG A 89 -15.12 -8.84 -6.27
CA ARG A 89 -13.85 -9.17 -6.93
C ARG A 89 -12.69 -9.12 -5.93
N ALA A 90 -12.61 -8.08 -5.13
CA ALA A 90 -11.60 -7.97 -4.07
C ALA A 90 -11.77 -9.09 -3.02
N ALA A 91 -13.01 -9.42 -2.62
CA ALA A 91 -13.29 -10.50 -1.67
C ALA A 91 -12.90 -11.90 -2.21
N GLU A 92 -13.03 -12.13 -3.51
CA GLU A 92 -12.56 -13.36 -4.16
C GLU A 92 -11.04 -13.49 -4.07
N ILE A 93 -10.30 -12.39 -4.22
CA ILE A 93 -8.84 -12.37 -4.04
C ILE A 93 -8.50 -12.67 -2.58
N VAL A 94 -9.17 -12.02 -1.60
CA VAL A 94 -8.96 -12.29 -0.17
C VAL A 94 -9.20 -13.77 0.15
N ARG A 95 -10.30 -14.39 -0.35
CA ARG A 95 -10.56 -15.82 -0.13
C ARG A 95 -9.48 -16.72 -0.74
N ARG A 96 -9.05 -16.41 -1.96
CA ARG A 96 -8.04 -17.18 -2.70
C ARG A 96 -6.69 -17.13 -2.02
N THR A 97 -6.31 -15.97 -1.51
CA THR A 97 -4.99 -15.72 -0.92
C THR A 97 -4.93 -16.05 0.57
N ASN A 98 -6.08 -16.02 1.26
CA ASN A 98 -6.18 -16.21 2.71
C ASN A 98 -5.07 -15.45 3.48
N PRO A 99 -5.02 -14.11 3.36
CA PRO A 99 -3.89 -13.35 3.86
C PRO A 99 -3.88 -13.26 5.38
N ALA A 100 -2.67 -13.14 5.96
CA ALA A 100 -2.48 -12.82 7.37
C ALA A 100 -2.83 -11.34 7.64
N ALA A 101 -2.51 -10.46 6.69
CA ALA A 101 -2.87 -9.05 6.76
C ALA A 101 -3.25 -8.48 5.39
N VAL A 102 -4.13 -7.48 5.40
CA VAL A 102 -4.51 -6.66 4.25
C VAL A 102 -4.08 -5.23 4.52
N PHE A 103 -3.15 -4.73 3.72
CA PHE A 103 -2.68 -3.35 3.75
C PHE A 103 -3.50 -2.50 2.79
N THR A 104 -3.91 -1.31 3.23
CA THR A 104 -4.67 -0.37 2.39
C THR A 104 -4.50 1.07 2.89
N LEU A 105 -4.92 2.03 2.07
CA LEU A 105 -4.84 3.45 2.38
C LEU A 105 -5.79 3.84 3.52
N TRP A 106 -5.48 4.93 4.22
CA TRP A 106 -6.36 5.50 5.24
C TRP A 106 -7.64 6.06 4.61
N PRO A 107 -8.83 5.91 5.27
CA PRO A 107 -10.12 6.23 4.66
C PRO A 107 -10.48 7.71 4.62
N VAL A 108 -9.60 8.61 5.07
CA VAL A 108 -9.79 10.07 4.98
C VAL A 108 -8.63 10.67 4.21
N ASP A 109 -8.88 11.00 2.96
CA ASP A 109 -7.86 11.44 2.00
C ASP A 109 -8.46 12.45 1.02
N ASN A 110 -7.66 13.33 0.44
CA ASN A 110 -8.14 14.26 -0.57
C ASN A 110 -8.29 13.64 -1.96
N HIS A 111 -7.82 12.39 -2.16
CA HIS A 111 -8.04 11.65 -3.38
C HIS A 111 -9.23 10.68 -3.22
N PRO A 112 -10.33 10.85 -3.99
CA PRO A 112 -11.52 10.00 -3.85
C PRO A 112 -11.26 8.50 -4.02
N ASP A 113 -10.34 8.12 -4.92
CA ASP A 113 -9.99 6.72 -5.16
C ASP A 113 -9.28 6.10 -3.94
N HIS A 114 -8.51 6.88 -3.16
CA HIS A 114 -7.88 6.41 -1.93
C HIS A 114 -8.93 6.07 -0.86
N GLU A 115 -9.93 6.94 -0.69
CA GLU A 115 -11.06 6.66 0.20
C GLU A 115 -11.86 5.43 -0.26
N ALA A 116 -12.14 5.35 -1.57
CA ALA A 116 -12.90 4.25 -2.14
C ALA A 116 -12.17 2.91 -1.97
N VAL A 117 -10.87 2.82 -2.29
CA VAL A 117 -10.10 1.57 -2.17
C VAL A 117 -9.96 1.12 -0.72
N SER A 118 -9.83 2.05 0.21
CA SER A 118 -9.82 1.78 1.64
C SER A 118 -11.09 1.03 2.08
N GLU A 119 -12.25 1.53 1.70
CA GLU A 119 -13.54 0.90 2.04
C GLU A 119 -13.76 -0.41 1.25
N ILE A 120 -13.32 -0.49 -0.01
CA ILE A 120 -13.35 -1.73 -0.80
C ILE A 120 -12.54 -2.82 -0.10
N ALA A 121 -11.31 -2.53 0.34
CA ALA A 121 -10.45 -3.48 1.04
C ALA A 121 -11.10 -3.98 2.35
N ARG A 122 -11.64 -3.07 3.15
CA ARG A 122 -12.34 -3.40 4.39
C ARG A 122 -13.56 -4.31 4.12
N ARG A 123 -14.39 -3.95 3.14
CA ARG A 123 -15.56 -4.76 2.77
C ARG A 123 -15.15 -6.12 2.21
N ALA A 124 -14.06 -6.18 1.45
CA ALA A 124 -13.56 -7.44 0.91
C ALA A 124 -13.19 -8.44 2.02
N VAL A 125 -12.49 -7.98 3.06
CA VAL A 125 -12.17 -8.80 4.24
C VAL A 125 -13.43 -9.31 4.93
N LEU A 126 -14.41 -8.43 5.19
CA LEU A 126 -15.70 -8.80 5.82
C LEU A 126 -16.49 -9.78 4.96
N MET A 127 -16.62 -9.52 3.65
CA MET A 127 -17.36 -10.40 2.71
C MET A 127 -16.67 -11.73 2.49
N ALA A 128 -15.36 -11.80 2.65
CA ALA A 128 -14.61 -13.04 2.60
C ALA A 128 -14.77 -13.87 3.88
N GLY A 129 -15.22 -13.28 4.99
CA GLY A 129 -15.18 -13.90 6.31
C GLY A 129 -13.73 -14.15 6.77
N SER A 130 -12.79 -13.33 6.32
CA SER A 130 -11.37 -13.49 6.61
C SER A 130 -11.02 -12.95 8.01
N PRO A 131 -10.18 -13.64 8.79
CA PRO A 131 -9.65 -13.12 10.05
C PRO A 131 -8.48 -12.15 9.86
N ALA A 132 -8.11 -11.82 8.62
CA ALA A 132 -6.96 -10.96 8.32
C ALA A 132 -6.99 -9.63 9.09
N GLU A 133 -5.85 -9.24 9.63
CA GLU A 133 -5.64 -7.90 10.16
C GLU A 133 -5.73 -6.88 9.00
N ILE A 134 -6.42 -5.76 9.21
CA ILE A 134 -6.42 -4.65 8.25
C ILE A 134 -5.42 -3.61 8.74
N VAL A 135 -4.46 -3.25 7.89
CA VAL A 135 -3.41 -2.30 8.23
C VAL A 135 -3.54 -1.07 7.34
N TYR A 136 -3.88 0.05 7.96
CA TYR A 136 -3.96 1.33 7.27
C TYR A 136 -2.65 2.09 7.28
N LEU A 137 -2.42 2.86 6.21
CA LEU A 137 -1.26 3.73 6.03
C LEU A 137 -1.65 5.06 5.38
N GLU A 138 -0.76 6.04 5.47
CA GLU A 138 -0.89 7.31 4.78
C GLU A 138 -0.35 7.26 3.35
N ALA A 139 -1.03 7.87 2.40
CA ALA A 139 -0.50 8.09 1.06
C ALA A 139 0.56 9.20 1.09
N GLY A 140 0.21 10.39 1.56
CA GLY A 140 1.11 11.52 1.69
C GLY A 140 0.64 12.53 2.73
N GLU A 141 1.54 13.40 3.21
CA GLU A 141 1.23 14.42 4.21
C GLU A 141 0.24 15.48 3.70
N ASP A 142 0.27 15.74 2.41
CA ASP A 142 -0.55 16.70 1.70
C ASP A 142 -1.84 16.08 1.12
N GLN A 143 -2.01 14.76 1.30
CA GLN A 143 -3.16 14.01 0.79
C GLN A 143 -3.99 13.41 1.91
N THR A 144 -3.36 12.66 2.80
CA THR A 144 -4.05 11.92 3.86
C THR A 144 -4.33 12.83 5.06
N GLU A 145 -5.59 12.94 5.43
CA GLU A 145 -6.04 13.79 6.55
C GLU A 145 -6.27 12.97 7.82
N LEU A 146 -6.08 13.59 8.97
CA LEU A 146 -6.39 13.03 10.30
C LEU A 146 -5.69 11.69 10.61
N PHE A 147 -4.60 11.35 9.92
CA PHE A 147 -3.87 10.13 10.15
C PHE A 147 -2.88 10.26 11.31
N THR A 148 -3.07 9.40 12.31
CA THR A 148 -2.13 9.27 13.42
C THR A 148 -1.72 7.81 13.53
N PRO A 149 -0.45 7.46 13.25
CA PRO A 149 0.04 6.11 13.41
C PRO A 149 -0.05 5.64 14.86
N SER A 150 -0.36 4.37 15.04
CA SER A 150 -0.25 3.70 16.35
C SER A 150 0.90 2.69 16.40
N VAL A 151 1.45 2.33 15.23
CA VAL A 151 2.61 1.46 15.08
C VAL A 151 3.55 2.09 14.05
N TYR A 152 4.84 2.02 14.31
CA TYR A 152 5.89 2.46 13.40
C TYR A 152 6.79 1.30 13.02
N LEU A 153 7.30 1.36 11.82
CA LEU A 153 8.28 0.41 11.31
C LEU A 153 9.56 1.18 10.97
N ASP A 154 10.66 0.84 11.66
CA ASP A 154 11.99 1.35 11.31
C ASP A 154 12.42 0.72 9.99
N ILE A 155 12.51 1.54 8.94
CA ILE A 155 12.89 1.12 7.59
C ILE A 155 14.29 1.58 7.20
N SER A 156 15.10 2.00 8.18
CA SER A 156 16.43 2.58 7.91
C SER A 156 17.33 1.65 7.11
N GLU A 157 17.25 0.34 7.35
CA GLU A 157 18.05 -0.67 6.65
C GLU A 157 17.58 -0.95 5.21
N VAL A 158 16.32 -0.61 4.88
CA VAL A 158 15.70 -0.90 3.58
C VAL A 158 15.30 0.36 2.82
N MET A 159 15.69 1.55 3.29
CA MET A 159 15.31 2.81 2.66
C MET A 159 15.78 2.91 1.20
N ASP A 160 16.99 2.44 0.89
CA ASP A 160 17.50 2.42 -0.49
C ASP A 160 16.63 1.51 -1.38
N ARG A 161 16.17 0.38 -0.85
CA ARG A 161 15.26 -0.51 -1.56
C ARG A 161 13.89 0.16 -1.78
N LYS A 162 13.34 0.85 -0.79
CA LYS A 162 12.11 1.64 -0.96
C LYS A 162 12.26 2.66 -2.09
N LEU A 163 13.37 3.41 -2.13
CA LEU A 163 13.62 4.38 -3.19
C LEU A 163 13.80 3.73 -4.57
N GLU A 164 14.34 2.51 -4.63
CA GLU A 164 14.41 1.72 -5.87
C GLU A 164 13.01 1.37 -6.38
N LEU A 165 12.09 0.96 -5.49
CA LEU A 165 10.68 0.69 -5.84
C LEU A 165 10.00 1.96 -6.35
N VAL A 166 10.12 3.08 -5.65
CA VAL A 166 9.56 4.37 -6.07
C VAL A 166 10.07 4.78 -7.46
N ARG A 167 11.35 4.53 -7.77
CA ARG A 167 11.94 4.84 -9.07
C ARG A 167 11.49 3.91 -10.20
N CYS A 168 10.78 2.82 -9.91
CA CYS A 168 10.09 2.05 -10.95
C CYS A 168 9.02 2.88 -11.67
N HIS A 169 8.42 3.84 -10.98
CA HIS A 169 7.35 4.72 -11.46
C HIS A 169 7.91 5.99 -12.08
N GLU A 170 8.71 5.83 -13.14
CA GLU A 170 9.41 6.93 -13.81
C GLU A 170 8.46 8.04 -14.26
N CYS A 171 7.28 7.66 -14.76
CA CYS A 171 6.30 8.61 -15.27
C CYS A 171 5.67 9.50 -14.17
N GLN A 172 5.63 9.03 -12.91
CA GLN A 172 5.15 9.79 -11.75
C GLN A 172 6.31 10.45 -10.98
N ASN A 173 7.54 10.15 -11.33
CA ASN A 173 8.76 10.60 -10.63
C ASN A 173 9.67 11.54 -11.47
N PRO A 174 9.11 12.57 -12.15
CA PRO A 174 9.94 13.51 -12.89
C PRO A 174 10.89 14.22 -11.93
N ASP A 175 12.16 14.36 -12.35
CA ASP A 175 13.22 15.02 -11.55
C ASP A 175 13.38 14.40 -10.13
N ASP A 176 13.09 13.11 -9.97
CA ASP A 176 13.15 12.36 -8.71
C ASP A 176 12.23 12.91 -7.59
N ARG A 177 11.16 13.64 -7.97
CA ARG A 177 10.26 14.32 -7.00
C ARG A 177 9.52 13.37 -6.08
N LEU A 178 8.99 12.27 -6.61
CA LEU A 178 8.28 11.27 -5.82
C LEU A 178 9.24 10.59 -4.83
N ALA A 179 10.45 10.24 -5.26
CA ALA A 179 11.48 9.69 -4.39
C ALA A 179 11.90 10.66 -3.28
N GLN A 180 12.03 11.96 -3.62
CA GLN A 180 12.30 13.00 -2.61
C GLN A 180 11.13 13.19 -1.64
N HIS A 181 9.87 13.09 -2.11
CA HIS A 181 8.68 13.12 -1.25
C HIS A 181 8.70 11.93 -0.28
N SER A 182 8.88 10.73 -0.79
CA SER A 182 8.98 9.49 -0.02
C SER A 182 10.07 9.56 1.06
N LEU A 183 11.25 10.10 0.69
CA LEU A 183 12.37 10.30 1.62
C LEU A 183 12.01 11.29 2.75
N ARG A 184 11.36 12.42 2.43
CA ARG A 184 10.93 13.40 3.45
C ARG A 184 9.92 12.78 4.41
N LYS A 185 8.90 12.08 3.88
CA LYS A 185 7.88 11.37 4.67
C LYS A 185 8.53 10.38 5.64
N ALA A 186 9.40 9.50 5.13
CA ALA A 186 10.10 8.52 5.96
C ALA A 186 11.02 9.17 7.01
N THR A 187 11.71 10.27 6.67
CA THR A 187 12.54 11.03 7.61
C THR A 187 11.71 11.64 8.73
N ARG A 188 10.54 12.21 8.41
CA ARG A 188 9.62 12.76 9.41
C ARG A 188 9.17 11.67 10.38
N ARG A 189 8.68 10.55 9.87
CA ARG A 189 8.25 9.41 10.71
C ARG A 189 9.40 8.82 11.53
N GLY A 190 10.61 8.79 10.99
CA GLY A 190 11.79 8.38 11.71
C GLY A 190 12.09 9.25 12.93
N LYS A 191 11.92 10.58 12.81
CA LYS A 191 12.09 11.51 13.94
C LYS A 191 11.11 11.25 15.09
N GLU A 192 9.88 10.80 14.77
CA GLU A 192 8.85 10.52 15.78
C GLU A 192 9.23 9.33 16.69
N ILE A 193 10.11 8.43 16.24
CA ILE A 193 10.54 7.24 16.98
C ILE A 193 12.05 7.14 17.19
N GLY A 194 12.81 8.17 16.81
CA GLY A 194 14.26 8.25 17.06
C GLY A 194 15.12 7.38 16.15
N CYS A 195 14.69 7.10 14.91
CA CYS A 195 15.49 6.44 13.87
C CYS A 195 15.68 7.32 12.64
N ALA A 196 16.46 6.87 11.65
CA ALA A 196 16.72 7.65 10.44
C ALA A 196 15.48 7.74 9.55
N TYR A 197 14.80 6.59 9.32
CA TYR A 197 13.65 6.49 8.43
C TYR A 197 12.62 5.52 9.00
N ALA A 198 11.33 5.90 8.97
CA ALA A 198 10.25 5.04 9.38
C ALA A 198 9.03 5.16 8.46
N GLU A 199 8.17 4.16 8.52
CA GLU A 199 6.81 4.19 8.01
C GLU A 199 5.84 4.09 9.19
N GLY A 200 4.71 4.79 9.11
CA GLY A 200 3.68 4.80 10.15
C GLY A 200 2.44 4.05 9.72
N TYR A 201 1.87 3.24 10.64
CA TYR A 201 0.73 2.37 10.38
C TYR A 201 -0.33 2.47 11.45
N ARG A 202 -1.55 2.13 11.08
CA ARG A 202 -2.68 2.01 12.00
C ARG A 202 -3.43 0.70 11.76
N PRO A 203 -3.04 -0.38 12.44
CA PRO A 203 -3.74 -1.66 12.32
C PRO A 203 -5.12 -1.60 12.97
N LEU A 204 -6.11 -2.23 12.32
CA LEU A 204 -7.31 -2.72 12.98
C LEU A 204 -7.07 -4.18 13.31
N PRO A 205 -7.21 -4.56 14.59
CA PRO A 205 -6.98 -5.94 15.01
C PRO A 205 -7.80 -6.93 14.17
N ALA A 206 -7.24 -8.10 13.97
CA ALA A 206 -7.94 -9.24 13.39
C ALA A 206 -9.24 -9.51 14.17
N SER A 207 -10.25 -10.07 13.51
CA SER A 207 -11.52 -10.44 14.14
C SER A 207 -11.36 -11.57 15.17
N ASP A 208 -10.27 -12.32 15.08
CA ASP A 208 -9.87 -13.34 16.03
C ASP A 208 -8.71 -12.80 16.89
N SER A 209 -8.93 -12.73 18.20
CA SER A 209 -7.94 -12.20 19.16
C SER A 209 -6.68 -13.07 19.28
N ASP A 210 -6.72 -14.31 18.79
CA ASP A 210 -5.58 -15.26 18.85
C ASP A 210 -4.68 -15.14 17.60
N THR A 211 -5.11 -14.42 16.56
CA THR A 211 -4.29 -14.17 15.36
C THR A 211 -3.20 -13.13 15.68
N PRO A 212 -1.92 -13.50 15.58
CA PRO A 212 -0.84 -12.56 15.84
C PRO A 212 -0.83 -11.44 14.79
N SER A 213 -0.58 -10.21 15.23
CA SER A 213 -0.37 -9.09 14.29
C SER A 213 0.83 -9.37 13.40
N ILE A 214 0.73 -8.97 12.12
CA ILE A 214 1.85 -9.09 11.15
C ILE A 214 3.11 -8.36 11.63
N PHE A 215 2.95 -7.32 12.44
CA PHE A 215 4.05 -6.59 13.04
C PHE A 215 4.89 -7.44 14.01
N SER A 216 4.34 -8.51 14.57
CA SER A 216 5.09 -9.42 15.44
C SER A 216 6.18 -10.21 14.71
N ALA A 217 6.07 -10.34 13.38
CA ALA A 217 7.08 -10.96 12.53
C ALA A 217 8.28 -10.04 12.21
N LEU A 218 8.21 -8.75 12.59
CA LEU A 218 9.18 -7.72 12.25
C LEU A 218 9.86 -7.15 13.49
N SER A 219 11.16 -7.38 13.62
CA SER A 219 11.99 -6.84 14.72
C SER A 219 12.15 -5.31 14.67
N GLN A 220 11.86 -4.71 13.53
CA GLN A 220 11.91 -3.28 13.26
C GLN A 220 10.69 -2.52 13.78
N THR A 221 9.66 -3.23 14.29
CA THR A 221 8.43 -2.62 14.84
C THR A 221 8.76 -1.77 16.07
N ARG A 222 8.20 -0.57 16.13
CA ARG A 222 8.31 0.37 17.26
C ARG A 222 6.94 0.91 17.63
N MET A 223 6.76 1.22 18.89
CA MET A 223 5.59 1.96 19.38
C MET A 223 5.97 3.45 19.49
N PRO A 224 4.98 4.38 19.43
CA PRO A 224 5.24 5.80 19.65
C PRO A 224 5.95 6.00 21.00
N VAL A 225 6.88 6.94 21.05
CA VAL A 225 7.50 7.39 22.31
C VAL A 225 6.48 8.29 23.00
N GLU A 226 6.11 7.96 24.26
CA GLU A 226 5.22 8.77 25.09
C GLU A 226 5.83 10.14 25.46
#